data_e45beb33f305c7033860b3cf4ba61008
#
_entry.id   e45beb33f305c7033860b3cf4ba61008
#
_cell.length_a   1.000
_cell.length_b   1.000
_cell.length_c   1.000
_cell.angle_alpha   90.00
_cell.angle_beta   90.00
_cell.angle_gamma   90.00
#
_symmetry.space_group_name_H-M   'P 1'
#
loop_
_entity.id
_entity.type
_entity.pdbx_description
1 polymer ?
#
loop_
_entity_poly.entity_id
_entity_poly.type
_entity_poly.pdbx_seq_one_letter_code
_entity_poly.pdbx_strand_id
1 'polypeptide(L)'
;TVVRNRTEFNSIPLDVEDLWIGRFDTSDVSEFTPNRFKSLKTLVIGNGTFWSVNRLELNNLTCLEMLYIGDYAFQNTGSFEMSNLTSLVSIEFGQWCFGGYEDNYGTTHGGASSFSLIGIIE
;
A
#
# COMPACT_ATOMS: atom_id res chain seq x y z
N THR A 1 5.21 13.39 6.71
CA THR A 1 6.35 12.49 6.91
C THR A 1 6.73 11.82 5.60
N VAL A 2 7.95 11.97 5.23
CA VAL A 2 8.52 11.34 4.02
C VAL A 2 9.53 10.30 4.46
N VAL A 3 9.36 9.07 3.96
CA VAL A 3 10.24 7.93 4.27
C VAL A 3 11.07 7.60 3.04
N ARG A 4 12.38 7.71 3.15
CA ARG A 4 13.33 7.49 2.05
C ARG A 4 14.30 6.36 2.30
N ASN A 5 14.32 5.81 3.52
CA ASN A 5 15.25 4.77 3.91
C ASN A 5 14.70 3.97 5.10
N ARG A 6 15.42 2.92 5.46
CA ARG A 6 15.01 2.02 6.53
C ARG A 6 14.93 2.73 7.89
N THR A 7 15.84 3.61 8.19
CA THR A 7 15.83 4.33 9.46
C THR A 7 14.58 5.17 9.59
N GLU A 8 14.22 5.91 8.55
CA GLU A 8 12.99 6.69 8.53
C GLU A 8 11.75 5.79 8.58
N PHE A 9 11.78 4.66 7.87
CA PHE A 9 10.68 3.70 7.90
C PHE A 9 10.42 3.17 9.32
N ASN A 10 11.47 2.89 10.06
CA ASN A 10 11.36 2.36 11.42
C ASN A 10 10.96 3.42 12.45
N SER A 11 10.93 4.69 12.05
CA SER A 11 10.72 5.83 12.94
C SER A 11 9.43 6.61 12.62
N ILE A 12 8.52 6.04 11.85
CA ILE A 12 7.26 6.71 11.51
C ILE A 12 6.46 6.97 12.79
N PRO A 13 6.09 8.23 13.08
CA PRO A 13 5.30 8.53 14.28
C PRO A 13 3.89 7.98 14.17
N LEU A 14 3.32 7.53 15.28
CA LEU A 14 1.98 6.96 15.30
C LEU A 14 0.88 7.97 14.94
N ASP A 15 1.13 9.24 15.15
CA ASP A 15 0.18 10.32 14.85
C ASP A 15 0.36 10.93 13.45
N VAL A 16 1.11 10.26 12.58
CA VAL A 16 1.33 10.74 11.23
C VAL A 16 0.01 10.94 10.49
N GLU A 17 -0.11 12.08 9.80
CA GLU A 17 -1.29 12.40 8.99
C GLU A 17 -1.01 12.22 7.50
N ASP A 18 0.16 12.63 7.04
CA ASP A 18 0.56 12.51 5.63
C ASP A 18 1.82 11.66 5.54
N LEU A 19 1.68 10.46 5.02
CA LEU A 19 2.77 9.50 4.92
C LEU A 19 3.11 9.23 3.45
N TRP A 20 4.34 9.55 3.08
CA TRP A 20 4.88 9.34 1.75
C TRP A 20 6.06 8.37 1.87
N ILE A 21 5.89 7.17 1.35
CA ILE A 21 6.94 6.16 1.31
C ILE A 21 7.62 6.26 -0.05
N GLY A 22 8.82 6.79 -0.06
CA GLY A 22 9.63 6.86 -1.27
C GLY A 22 10.21 5.50 -1.64
N ARG A 23 10.92 5.47 -2.76
CA ARG A 23 11.54 4.23 -3.21
C ARG A 23 12.84 3.98 -2.46
N PHE A 24 12.92 2.87 -1.74
CA PHE A 24 14.15 2.38 -1.10
C PHE A 24 14.11 0.85 -1.07
N ASP A 25 15.19 0.23 -0.68
CA ASP A 25 15.24 -1.23 -0.63
C ASP A 25 14.35 -1.78 0.50
N THR A 26 13.23 -2.35 0.12
CA THR A 26 12.26 -2.97 1.04
C THR A 26 12.23 -4.50 0.90
N SER A 27 13.26 -5.10 0.30
CA SER A 27 13.29 -6.53 0.00
C SER A 27 13.15 -7.43 1.23
N ASP A 28 13.57 -6.94 2.40
CA ASP A 28 13.46 -7.66 3.66
C ASP A 28 12.25 -7.25 4.50
N VAL A 29 11.39 -6.36 3.98
CA VAL A 29 10.17 -5.96 4.68
C VAL A 29 9.05 -6.91 4.28
N SER A 30 8.68 -7.82 5.17
CA SER A 30 7.62 -8.79 4.94
C SER A 30 6.25 -8.32 5.42
N GLU A 31 6.21 -7.30 6.26
CA GLU A 31 4.98 -6.75 6.81
C GLU A 31 4.98 -5.23 6.76
N PHE A 32 3.86 -4.68 6.32
CA PHE A 32 3.57 -3.26 6.43
C PHE A 32 2.16 -3.12 6.99
N THR A 33 2.06 -2.50 8.17
CA THR A 33 0.79 -2.39 8.92
C THR A 33 0.39 -0.94 9.12
N PRO A 34 -0.16 -0.28 8.08
CA PRO A 34 -0.58 1.12 8.21
C PRO A 34 -1.78 1.32 9.14
N ASN A 35 -2.50 0.25 9.50
CA ASN A 35 -3.66 0.34 10.39
C ASN A 35 -3.37 0.95 11.75
N ARG A 36 -2.12 0.95 12.19
CA ARG A 36 -1.72 1.55 13.46
C ARG A 36 -1.70 3.08 13.41
N PHE A 37 -1.68 3.67 12.22
CA PHE A 37 -1.62 5.12 12.05
C PHE A 37 -3.03 5.71 11.98
N LYS A 38 -3.66 5.86 13.13
CA LYS A 38 -5.09 6.21 13.21
C LYS A 38 -5.42 7.63 12.73
N SER A 39 -4.43 8.52 12.69
CA SER A 39 -4.63 9.89 12.20
C SER A 39 -4.31 10.04 10.71
N LEU A 40 -3.99 8.95 10.02
CA LEU A 40 -3.55 8.98 8.64
C LEU A 40 -4.64 9.53 7.72
N LYS A 41 -4.29 10.55 6.96
CA LYS A 41 -5.17 11.20 5.96
C LYS A 41 -4.71 10.91 4.53
N THR A 42 -3.40 10.87 4.33
CA THR A 42 -2.81 10.64 3.01
C THR A 42 -1.78 9.52 3.11
N LEU A 43 -1.90 8.54 2.23
CA LEU A 43 -0.90 7.47 2.11
C LEU A 43 -0.46 7.37 0.65
N VAL A 44 0.82 7.62 0.42
CA VAL A 44 1.44 7.49 -0.90
C VAL A 44 2.57 6.48 -0.82
N ILE A 45 2.49 5.45 -1.64
CA ILE A 45 3.49 4.38 -1.72
C ILE A 45 4.23 4.51 -3.04
N GLY A 46 5.55 4.62 -2.97
CA GLY A 46 6.40 4.78 -4.15
C GLY A 46 6.45 3.55 -5.04
N ASN A 47 6.91 3.76 -6.28
CA ASN A 47 7.01 2.69 -7.27
C ASN A 47 7.96 1.58 -6.80
N GLY A 48 7.58 0.33 -7.00
CA GLY A 48 8.42 -0.83 -6.75
C GLY A 48 8.71 -1.13 -5.28
N THR A 49 8.02 -0.48 -4.33
CA THR A 49 8.24 -0.71 -2.90
C THR A 49 7.38 -1.86 -2.37
N PHE A 50 7.81 -2.44 -1.25
CA PHE A 50 7.08 -3.49 -0.52
C PHE A 50 6.77 -4.73 -1.33
N TRP A 51 7.64 -5.10 -2.25
CA TRP A 51 7.39 -6.26 -3.10
C TRP A 51 7.44 -7.60 -2.34
N SER A 52 8.00 -7.63 -1.13
CA SER A 52 8.03 -8.83 -0.29
C SER A 52 6.89 -8.91 0.73
N VAL A 53 6.00 -7.92 0.75
CA VAL A 53 4.83 -7.94 1.64
C VAL A 53 3.79 -8.90 1.08
N ASN A 54 3.39 -9.89 1.87
CA ASN A 54 2.44 -10.92 1.44
C ASN A 54 0.99 -10.49 1.53
N ARG A 55 0.67 -9.62 2.46
CA ARG A 55 -0.69 -9.18 2.74
C ARG A 55 -0.71 -7.72 3.12
N LEU A 56 -1.61 -6.97 2.52
CA LEU A 56 -1.86 -5.58 2.86
C LEU A 56 -3.28 -5.41 3.35
N GLU A 57 -3.43 -4.81 4.51
CA GLU A 57 -4.74 -4.47 5.07
C GLU A 57 -4.79 -2.99 5.41
N LEU A 58 -5.86 -2.34 4.96
CA LEU A 58 -6.18 -0.95 5.27
C LEU A 58 -7.58 -0.95 5.90
N ASN A 59 -7.62 -1.15 7.21
CA ASN A 59 -8.88 -1.33 7.93
C ASN A 59 -9.07 -0.25 8.98
N ASN A 60 -10.26 0.34 9.00
CA ASN A 60 -10.67 1.28 10.04
C ASN A 60 -9.81 2.54 10.11
N LEU A 61 -9.20 2.96 9.00
CA LEU A 61 -8.50 4.22 8.88
C LEU A 61 -9.53 5.30 8.53
N THR A 62 -10.27 5.73 9.53
CA THR A 62 -11.44 6.58 9.33
C THR A 62 -11.11 8.02 8.92
N CYS A 63 -9.84 8.42 9.04
CA CYS A 63 -9.38 9.72 8.59
C CYS A 63 -8.75 9.69 7.18
N LEU A 64 -8.52 8.50 6.63
CA LEU A 64 -7.84 8.37 5.34
C LEU A 64 -8.70 8.93 4.22
N GLU A 65 -8.18 9.91 3.52
CA GLU A 65 -8.86 10.60 2.43
C GLU A 65 -8.28 10.26 1.06
N MET A 66 -6.97 10.03 0.99
CA MET A 66 -6.29 9.78 -0.27
C MET A 66 -5.32 8.61 -0.14
N LEU A 67 -5.41 7.69 -1.10
CA LEU A 67 -4.52 6.54 -1.22
C LEU A 67 -3.93 6.48 -2.63
N TYR A 68 -2.61 6.47 -2.73
CA TYR A 68 -1.90 6.25 -3.97
C TYR A 68 -0.90 5.11 -3.79
N ILE A 69 -0.98 4.11 -4.64
CA ILE A 69 -0.04 3.00 -4.65
C ILE A 69 0.65 2.99 -6.01
N GLY A 70 1.97 3.12 -6.01
CA GLY A 70 2.76 3.30 -7.22
C GLY A 70 2.89 2.04 -8.07
N ASP A 71 3.49 2.21 -9.24
CA ASP A 71 3.71 1.12 -10.20
C ASP A 71 4.58 0.03 -9.57
N TYR A 72 4.21 -1.23 -9.78
CA TYR A 72 4.94 -2.41 -9.29
C TYR A 72 5.08 -2.51 -7.78
N ALA A 73 4.37 -1.68 -7.00
CA ALA A 73 4.36 -1.80 -5.55
C ALA A 73 3.61 -3.07 -5.13
N PHE A 74 4.02 -3.69 -4.05
CA PHE A 74 3.40 -4.90 -3.51
C PHE A 74 3.37 -6.06 -4.52
N GLN A 75 4.46 -6.28 -5.22
CA GLN A 75 4.54 -7.28 -6.29
C GLN A 75 4.16 -8.70 -5.86
N ASN A 76 4.52 -9.12 -4.67
CA ASN A 76 4.24 -10.47 -4.18
C ASN A 76 3.06 -10.51 -3.21
N THR A 77 2.28 -9.44 -3.13
CA THR A 77 1.13 -9.37 -2.23
C THR A 77 -0.02 -10.17 -2.82
N GLY A 78 -0.34 -11.29 -2.19
CA GLY A 78 -1.41 -12.18 -2.62
C GLY A 78 -2.78 -11.80 -2.06
N SER A 79 -2.83 -10.95 -1.04
CA SER A 79 -4.07 -10.57 -0.39
C SER A 79 -4.09 -9.07 -0.10
N PHE A 80 -5.14 -8.41 -0.54
CA PHE A 80 -5.36 -6.99 -0.31
C PHE A 80 -6.76 -6.77 0.23
N GLU A 81 -6.85 -6.09 1.36
CA GLU A 81 -8.14 -5.79 2.01
C GLU A 81 -8.23 -4.32 2.38
N MET A 82 -9.36 -3.71 2.05
CA MET A 82 -9.71 -2.36 2.50
C MET A 82 -11.11 -2.43 3.13
N SER A 83 -11.25 -1.90 4.34
CA SER A 83 -12.55 -1.87 5.00
C SER A 83 -12.70 -0.64 5.89
N ASN A 84 -13.92 -0.13 5.96
CA ASN A 84 -14.29 0.99 6.85
C ASN A 84 -13.43 2.24 6.68
N LEU A 85 -13.10 2.57 5.43
CA LEU A 85 -12.37 3.78 5.08
C LEU A 85 -13.38 4.88 4.74
N THR A 86 -14.07 5.36 5.77
CA THR A 86 -15.27 6.20 5.64
C THR A 86 -15.01 7.62 5.13
N SER A 87 -13.77 8.08 5.17
CA SER A 87 -13.39 9.41 4.66
C SER A 87 -12.72 9.35 3.30
N LEU A 88 -12.55 8.17 2.72
CA LEU A 88 -11.78 8.01 1.49
C LEU A 88 -12.46 8.69 0.31
N VAL A 89 -11.73 9.57 -0.36
CA VAL A 89 -12.20 10.38 -1.49
C VAL A 89 -11.50 9.99 -2.78
N SER A 90 -10.24 9.60 -2.70
CA SER A 90 -9.41 9.34 -3.87
C SER A 90 -8.57 8.08 -3.68
N ILE A 91 -8.64 7.20 -4.66
CA ILE A 91 -7.81 5.99 -4.74
C ILE A 91 -7.16 5.96 -6.12
N GLU A 92 -5.86 5.71 -6.15
CA GLU A 92 -5.16 5.52 -7.42
C GLU A 92 -4.15 4.38 -7.27
N PHE A 93 -4.23 3.40 -8.16
CA PHE A 93 -3.30 2.28 -8.24
C PHE A 93 -2.49 2.39 -9.53
N GLY A 94 -1.18 2.27 -9.39
CA GLY A 94 -0.27 2.24 -10.53
C GLY A 94 -0.34 0.92 -11.28
N GLN A 95 0.38 0.84 -12.39
CA GLN A 95 0.44 -0.35 -13.22
C GLN A 95 1.11 -1.51 -12.47
N TRP A 96 0.52 -2.71 -12.58
CA TRP A 96 1.10 -3.95 -12.09
C TRP A 96 1.36 -3.98 -10.58
N CYS A 97 0.69 -3.13 -9.81
CA CYS A 97 0.72 -3.26 -8.37
C CYS A 97 -0.02 -4.55 -7.96
N PHE A 98 0.31 -5.06 -6.77
CA PHE A 98 -0.27 -6.31 -6.22
C PHE A 98 0.03 -7.55 -7.08
N GLY A 99 1.23 -7.61 -7.65
CA GLY A 99 1.78 -8.83 -8.18
C GLY A 99 1.48 -9.17 -9.62
N GLY A 100 0.74 -8.34 -10.34
CA GLY A 100 0.54 -8.59 -11.76
C GLY A 100 1.78 -8.22 -12.57
N TYR A 101 2.18 -9.03 -13.52
CA TYR A 101 3.18 -8.66 -14.51
C TYR A 101 3.01 -9.47 -15.78
N GLU A 102 3.50 -8.92 -16.89
CA GLU A 102 3.48 -9.57 -18.19
C GLU A 102 4.90 -9.92 -18.60
N ASP A 103 5.12 -11.16 -19.03
CA ASP A 103 6.44 -11.59 -19.48
C ASP A 103 6.73 -11.16 -20.92
N ASN A 104 7.93 -11.51 -21.42
CA ASN A 104 8.35 -11.14 -22.77
C ASN A 104 7.55 -11.81 -23.89
N TYR A 105 6.69 -12.74 -23.56
CA TYR A 105 5.84 -13.46 -24.50
C TYR A 105 4.38 -13.02 -24.44
N GLY A 106 4.08 -11.97 -23.68
CA GLY A 106 2.73 -11.46 -23.54
C GLY A 106 1.86 -12.23 -22.54
N THR A 107 2.46 -13.11 -21.73
CA THR A 107 1.72 -13.87 -20.73
C THR A 107 1.69 -13.13 -19.42
N THR A 108 0.49 -12.94 -18.87
CA THR A 108 0.30 -12.29 -17.58
C THR A 108 0.51 -13.29 -16.45
N HIS A 109 1.29 -12.90 -15.46
CA HIS A 109 1.58 -13.70 -14.28
C HIS A 109 1.21 -12.95 -13.01
N GLY A 110 0.79 -13.71 -12.01
CA GLY A 110 0.55 -13.17 -10.68
C GLY A 110 -0.74 -12.36 -10.57
N GLY A 111 -0.71 -11.45 -9.64
CA GLY A 111 -1.86 -10.68 -9.21
C GLY A 111 -2.33 -11.13 -7.84
N ALA A 112 -3.01 -10.25 -7.12
CA ALA A 112 -3.55 -10.58 -5.81
C ALA A 112 -4.60 -11.68 -5.96
N SER A 113 -4.44 -12.76 -5.21
CA SER A 113 -5.40 -13.88 -5.20
C SER A 113 -6.62 -13.57 -4.35
N SER A 114 -6.53 -12.55 -3.51
CA SER A 114 -7.64 -12.11 -2.66
C SER A 114 -7.68 -10.59 -2.62
N PHE A 115 -8.82 -10.02 -2.99
CA PHE A 115 -9.03 -8.58 -3.02
C PHE A 115 -10.39 -8.29 -2.40
N SER A 116 -10.43 -7.53 -1.32
CA SER A 116 -11.67 -7.26 -0.58
C SER A 116 -11.85 -5.78 -0.32
N LEU A 117 -13.00 -5.25 -0.71
CA LEU A 117 -13.40 -3.85 -0.50
C LEU A 117 -14.73 -3.83 0.24
N ILE A 118 -14.70 -3.49 1.52
CA ILE A 118 -15.88 -3.53 2.38
C ILE A 118 -16.08 -2.17 3.04
N GLY A 119 -17.28 -1.58 2.89
CA GLY A 119 -17.64 -0.34 3.56
C GLY A 119 -16.79 0.85 3.16
N ILE A 120 -16.41 0.95 1.89
CA ILE A 120 -15.53 2.00 1.38
C ILE A 120 -16.31 3.09 0.68
N ILE A 121 -17.37 2.74 -0.02
CA ILE A 121 -18.16 3.66 -0.82
C ILE A 121 -19.59 3.65 -0.29
N GLU A 122 -20.10 4.83 -0.04
CA GLU A 122 -21.50 5.03 0.35
C GLU A 122 -22.30 5.62 -0.78
#